data_9540b3366b8e609b1aca78feec7387e5
#
_entry.id   9540b3366b8e609b1aca78feec7387e5
#
_cell.length_a   1.000
_cell.length_b   1.000
_cell.length_c   1.000
_cell.angle_alpha   90.00
_cell.angle_beta   90.00
_cell.angle_gamma   90.00
#
_symmetry.space_group_name_H-M   'P 1'
#
loop_
_entity.id
_entity.type
_entity.pdbx_description
1 polymer ?
#
loop_
_entity_poly.entity_id
_entity_poly.type
_entity_poly.pdbx_seq_one_letter_code
_entity_poly.pdbx_strand_id
1 'polypeptide(L)'
;AVSDGCPHAGIGVAYNFGWQLKDIADFIATASVAGYNAKTLSTMLVEECDRLYGGKPGDDATACVVRVRRRAPVNILFGPPRNRDDDARMMTLFFSKGGKRIICGGTTASIASQYLGSPITTELHYQSSGLPPIAHMEGVDLVTEGIITISRVIEYAKDVLDQNERHEEWGYGHDGACLISRMLFEEATDVNFFVGRAVNPAHQDPNL
;
A
#
# COMPACT_ATOMS: atom_id res chain seq x y z
N ALA A 1 -14.63 -7.12 16.90
CA ALA A 1 -15.20 -8.24 17.64
C ALA A 1 -14.13 -9.30 17.84
N VAL A 2 -14.18 -9.97 18.97
CA VAL A 2 -13.26 -11.08 19.30
C VAL A 2 -14.05 -12.24 19.85
N SER A 3 -13.54 -13.48 19.66
CA SER A 3 -14.04 -14.67 20.38
C SER A 3 -13.53 -14.68 21.82
N ASP A 4 -14.08 -15.56 22.63
CA ASP A 4 -13.71 -15.73 24.05
C ASP A 4 -12.29 -16.24 24.27
N GLY A 5 -11.69 -16.91 23.29
CA GLY A 5 -10.27 -17.26 23.34
C GLY A 5 -9.33 -16.04 23.44
N CYS A 6 -9.72 -14.86 22.95
CA CYS A 6 -8.89 -13.67 23.11
C CYS A 6 -8.85 -13.18 24.58
N PRO A 7 -9.99 -12.97 25.28
CA PRO A 7 -9.97 -12.67 26.71
C PRO A 7 -9.33 -13.76 27.57
N HIS A 8 -9.38 -15.01 27.17
CA HIS A 8 -8.74 -16.11 27.92
C HIS A 8 -7.23 -16.20 27.69
N ALA A 9 -6.68 -15.49 26.69
CA ALA A 9 -5.25 -15.52 26.41
C ALA A 9 -4.44 -15.09 27.64
N GLY A 10 -3.41 -15.88 27.95
CA GLY A 10 -2.50 -15.61 29.04
C GLY A 10 -2.98 -16.05 30.43
N ILE A 11 -4.14 -16.70 30.56
CA ILE A 11 -4.59 -17.22 31.88
C ILE A 11 -3.55 -18.20 32.45
N GLY A 12 -3.13 -17.93 33.68
CA GLY A 12 -2.15 -18.78 34.39
C GLY A 12 -0.71 -18.66 33.86
N VAL A 13 -0.44 -17.85 32.82
CA VAL A 13 0.88 -17.62 32.27
C VAL A 13 1.28 -16.15 32.45
N ALA A 14 0.62 -15.24 31.77
CA ALA A 14 0.90 -13.81 31.82
C ALA A 14 -0.04 -13.05 32.75
N TYR A 15 -1.27 -13.52 32.91
CA TYR A 15 -2.33 -12.88 33.66
C TYR A 15 -3.10 -13.90 34.53
N ASN A 16 -3.57 -13.46 35.72
CA ASN A 16 -4.41 -14.30 36.57
C ASN A 16 -5.81 -14.56 35.97
N PHE A 17 -6.35 -13.56 35.23
CA PHE A 17 -7.71 -13.58 34.72
C PHE A 17 -7.78 -13.41 33.18
N GLY A 18 -6.65 -13.65 32.49
CA GLY A 18 -6.54 -13.46 31.06
C GLY A 18 -6.41 -12.01 30.64
N TRP A 19 -6.44 -11.79 29.31
CA TRP A 19 -6.31 -10.48 28.69
C TRP A 19 -7.66 -9.76 28.70
N GLN A 20 -7.87 -8.88 29.66
CA GLN A 20 -9.17 -8.26 29.86
C GLN A 20 -9.65 -7.47 28.63
N LEU A 21 -10.97 -7.46 28.38
CA LEU A 21 -11.56 -6.74 27.24
C LEU A 21 -11.15 -5.27 27.18
N LYS A 22 -10.92 -4.64 28.33
CA LYS A 22 -10.41 -3.27 28.38
C LYS A 22 -9.01 -3.17 27.80
N ASP A 23 -8.12 -4.10 28.16
CA ASP A 23 -6.73 -4.10 27.70
C ASP A 23 -6.66 -4.40 26.18
N ILE A 24 -7.53 -5.30 25.69
CA ILE A 24 -7.74 -5.55 24.26
C ILE A 24 -8.19 -4.27 23.54
N ALA A 25 -9.13 -3.54 24.11
CA ALA A 25 -9.63 -2.29 23.54
C ALA A 25 -8.54 -1.21 23.52
N ASP A 26 -7.77 -1.07 24.58
CA ASP A 26 -6.67 -0.11 24.68
C ASP A 26 -5.54 -0.47 23.71
N PHE A 27 -5.22 -1.75 23.53
CA PHE A 27 -4.27 -2.25 22.54
C PHE A 27 -4.69 -1.86 21.12
N ILE A 28 -5.93 -2.17 20.73
CA ILE A 28 -6.47 -1.83 19.41
C ILE A 28 -6.57 -0.32 19.20
N ALA A 29 -6.95 0.44 20.22
CA ALA A 29 -7.01 1.90 20.14
C ALA A 29 -5.63 2.49 19.86
N THR A 30 -4.60 2.04 20.56
CA THR A 30 -3.22 2.48 20.37
C THR A 30 -2.72 2.16 18.95
N ALA A 31 -2.89 0.93 18.48
CA ALA A 31 -2.50 0.51 17.15
C ALA A 31 -3.31 1.24 16.05
N SER A 32 -4.60 1.52 16.28
CA SER A 32 -5.44 2.27 15.34
C SER A 32 -4.97 3.72 15.15
N VAL A 33 -4.48 4.37 16.21
CA VAL A 33 -3.90 5.73 16.12
C VAL A 33 -2.61 5.74 15.29
N ALA A 34 -1.84 4.66 15.31
CA ALA A 34 -0.66 4.50 14.45
C ALA A 34 -0.98 4.37 12.95
N GLY A 35 -2.27 4.20 12.59
CA GLY A 35 -2.72 4.24 11.20
C GLY A 35 -2.91 2.87 10.54
N TYR A 36 -2.62 1.77 11.21
CA TYR A 36 -2.74 0.41 10.66
C TYR A 36 -4.13 0.12 10.10
N ASN A 37 -4.18 -0.64 9.00
CA ASN A 37 -5.44 -1.06 8.39
C ASN A 37 -6.13 -2.17 9.19
N ALA A 38 -7.37 -2.52 8.82
CA ALA A 38 -8.17 -3.49 9.57
C ALA A 38 -7.55 -4.90 9.57
N LYS A 39 -6.90 -5.31 8.46
CA LYS A 39 -6.20 -6.61 8.37
C LYS A 39 -5.03 -6.63 9.35
N THR A 40 -4.16 -5.64 9.30
CA THR A 40 -3.00 -5.54 10.19
C THR A 40 -3.42 -5.52 11.66
N LEU A 41 -4.46 -4.75 12.01
CA LEU A 41 -4.99 -4.72 13.37
C LEU A 41 -5.52 -6.08 13.84
N SER A 42 -6.20 -6.84 12.99
CA SER A 42 -6.68 -8.18 13.37
C SER A 42 -5.54 -9.18 13.52
N THR A 43 -4.54 -9.11 12.64
CA THR A 43 -3.32 -9.94 12.75
C THR A 43 -2.56 -9.65 14.03
N MET A 44 -2.26 -8.38 14.32
CA MET A 44 -1.58 -7.98 15.58
C MET A 44 -2.31 -8.47 16.83
N LEU A 45 -3.65 -8.45 16.80
CA LEU A 45 -4.44 -8.91 17.94
C LEU A 45 -4.31 -10.42 18.15
N VAL A 46 -4.37 -11.21 17.06
CA VAL A 46 -4.23 -12.67 17.12
C VAL A 46 -2.80 -13.07 17.49
N GLU A 47 -1.79 -12.39 16.96
CA GLU A 47 -0.39 -12.60 17.32
C GLU A 47 -0.13 -12.31 18.80
N GLU A 48 -0.74 -11.24 19.34
CA GLU A 48 -0.64 -10.95 20.77
C GLU A 48 -1.33 -12.03 21.61
N CYS A 49 -2.46 -12.59 21.16
CA CYS A 49 -3.08 -13.75 21.81
C CYS A 49 -2.11 -14.95 21.84
N ASP A 50 -1.50 -15.28 20.70
CA ASP A 50 -0.54 -16.40 20.62
C ASP A 50 0.66 -16.18 21.55
N ARG A 51 1.21 -14.96 21.56
CA ARG A 51 2.28 -14.57 22.50
C ARG A 51 1.89 -14.76 23.95
N LEU A 52 0.67 -14.37 24.33
CA LEU A 52 0.15 -14.49 25.68
C LEU A 52 -0.10 -15.96 26.06
N TYR A 53 -0.49 -16.80 25.11
CA TYR A 53 -0.60 -18.25 25.30
C TYR A 53 0.76 -18.97 25.33
N GLY A 54 1.86 -18.26 25.04
CA GLY A 54 3.20 -18.86 24.96
C GLY A 54 3.35 -19.88 23.84
N GLY A 55 2.68 -19.64 22.69
CA GLY A 55 2.66 -20.52 21.52
C GLY A 55 1.90 -21.83 21.73
N LYS A 56 1.09 -21.93 22.76
CA LYS A 56 0.24 -23.10 23.07
C LYS A 56 -1.18 -22.65 23.39
N PRO A 57 -1.96 -22.29 22.36
CA PRO A 57 -3.31 -21.78 22.56
C PRO A 57 -4.17 -22.79 23.33
N GLY A 58 -4.85 -22.29 24.35
CA GLY A 58 -5.79 -23.07 25.16
C GLY A 58 -7.21 -23.05 24.60
N ASP A 59 -7.49 -22.15 23.66
CA ASP A 59 -8.78 -21.98 23.01
C ASP A 59 -8.61 -21.27 21.66
N ASP A 60 -9.63 -21.36 20.79
CA ASP A 60 -9.66 -20.75 19.47
C ASP A 60 -9.83 -19.22 19.57
N ALA A 61 -8.79 -18.48 19.19
CA ALA A 61 -8.79 -17.02 19.19
C ALA A 61 -9.13 -16.47 17.79
N THR A 62 -10.25 -15.78 17.68
CA THR A 62 -10.68 -15.13 16.45
C THR A 62 -10.83 -13.63 16.64
N ALA A 63 -10.31 -12.84 15.70
CA ALA A 63 -10.47 -11.40 15.68
C ALA A 63 -11.09 -10.91 14.37
N CYS A 64 -12.08 -10.03 14.49
CA CYS A 64 -12.68 -9.33 13.35
C CYS A 64 -12.63 -7.83 13.61
N VAL A 65 -11.90 -7.10 12.76
CA VAL A 65 -11.78 -5.64 12.82
C VAL A 65 -12.52 -5.01 11.63
N VAL A 66 -13.47 -4.12 11.93
CA VAL A 66 -14.15 -3.30 10.93
C VAL A 66 -13.75 -1.86 11.14
N ARG A 67 -13.10 -1.25 10.14
CA ARG A 67 -12.70 0.15 10.16
C ARG A 67 -13.55 0.98 9.20
N VAL A 68 -14.30 1.93 9.76
CA VAL A 68 -15.04 2.92 8.97
C VAL A 68 -14.15 4.14 8.77
N ARG A 69 -13.93 4.53 7.51
CA ARG A 69 -13.11 5.69 7.15
C ARG A 69 -13.70 6.46 5.98
N ARG A 70 -13.27 7.70 5.80
CA ARG A 70 -13.65 8.48 4.62
C ARG A 70 -13.09 7.81 3.36
N ARG A 71 -13.84 7.95 2.26
CA ARG A 71 -13.41 7.47 0.95
C ARG A 71 -12.12 8.17 0.52
N ALA A 72 -11.11 7.38 0.17
CA ALA A 72 -9.78 7.81 -0.25
C ALA A 72 -9.37 7.05 -1.53
N PRO A 73 -9.87 7.45 -2.71
CA PRO A 73 -9.51 6.78 -3.97
C PRO A 73 -8.06 7.08 -4.32
N VAL A 74 -7.39 6.08 -4.90
CA VAL A 74 -6.07 6.21 -5.51
C VAL A 74 -6.20 5.87 -6.99
N ASN A 75 -5.70 6.74 -7.84
CA ASN A 75 -5.68 6.56 -9.29
C ASN A 75 -4.24 6.32 -9.72
N ILE A 76 -3.98 5.23 -10.42
CA ILE A 76 -2.64 4.89 -10.87
C ILE A 76 -2.62 4.73 -12.39
N LEU A 77 -1.70 5.39 -13.03
CA LEU A 77 -1.56 5.44 -14.49
C LEU A 77 -0.25 4.78 -14.91
N PHE A 78 -0.38 3.74 -15.76
CA PHE A 78 0.73 2.97 -16.33
C PHE A 78 0.76 3.07 -17.84
N GLY A 79 1.87 3.50 -18.39
CA GLY A 79 2.13 3.52 -19.81
C GLY A 79 1.25 4.49 -20.61
N PRO A 80 1.69 4.91 -21.78
CA PRO A 80 0.92 5.75 -22.66
C PRO A 80 -0.08 4.96 -23.50
N PRO A 81 -1.11 5.60 -24.08
CA PRO A 81 -1.96 5.00 -25.09
C PRO A 81 -1.16 4.50 -26.30
N ARG A 82 -1.72 3.54 -27.02
CA ARG A 82 -1.11 3.03 -28.25
C ARG A 82 -1.02 4.11 -29.35
N ASN A 83 -2.06 4.94 -29.46
CA ASN A 83 -2.09 6.07 -30.38
C ASN A 83 -1.89 7.37 -29.59
N ARG A 84 -1.02 8.24 -30.07
CA ARG A 84 -0.78 9.55 -29.45
C ARG A 84 -2.01 10.47 -29.49
N ASP A 85 -2.91 10.26 -30.46
CA ASP A 85 -4.17 11.01 -30.54
C ASP A 85 -5.09 10.76 -29.32
N ASP A 86 -4.90 9.64 -28.63
CA ASP A 86 -5.63 9.28 -27.41
C ASP A 86 -5.00 9.86 -26.12
N ASP A 87 -3.82 10.48 -26.20
CA ASP A 87 -3.10 10.99 -25.02
C ASP A 87 -3.97 11.99 -24.24
N ALA A 88 -4.54 12.99 -24.93
CA ALA A 88 -5.37 14.01 -24.31
C ALA A 88 -6.64 13.40 -23.65
N ARG A 89 -7.26 12.42 -24.30
CA ARG A 89 -8.44 11.72 -23.79
C ARG A 89 -8.11 10.93 -22.52
N MET A 90 -6.98 10.21 -22.52
CA MET A 90 -6.54 9.43 -21.35
C MET A 90 -6.21 10.35 -20.17
N MET A 91 -5.50 11.46 -20.43
CA MET A 91 -5.18 12.45 -19.39
C MET A 91 -6.47 13.10 -18.83
N THR A 92 -7.40 13.50 -19.70
CA THR A 92 -8.69 14.04 -19.26
C THR A 92 -9.43 13.07 -18.36
N LEU A 93 -9.49 11.79 -18.74
CA LEU A 93 -10.14 10.76 -17.94
C LEU A 93 -9.43 10.53 -16.59
N PHE A 94 -8.11 10.48 -16.60
CA PHE A 94 -7.30 10.28 -15.38
C PHE A 94 -7.44 11.47 -14.42
N PHE A 95 -7.26 12.69 -14.91
CA PHE A 95 -7.32 13.89 -14.09
C PHE A 95 -8.75 14.29 -13.66
N SER A 96 -9.78 13.79 -14.35
CA SER A 96 -11.18 13.97 -13.91
C SER A 96 -11.52 13.22 -12.61
N LYS A 97 -10.72 12.24 -12.22
CA LYS A 97 -10.96 11.47 -10.99
C LYS A 97 -10.46 12.22 -9.76
N GLY A 98 -11.27 12.19 -8.70
CA GLY A 98 -10.85 12.65 -7.39
C GLY A 98 -9.92 11.65 -6.69
N GLY A 99 -9.20 12.10 -5.68
CA GLY A 99 -8.28 11.28 -4.90
C GLY A 99 -6.82 11.45 -5.31
N LYS A 100 -5.95 10.63 -4.73
CA LYS A 100 -4.51 10.63 -5.03
C LYS A 100 -4.22 10.13 -6.44
N ARG A 101 -3.15 10.65 -7.03
CA ARG A 101 -2.71 10.35 -8.39
C ARG A 101 -1.28 9.87 -8.40
N ILE A 102 -1.06 8.69 -8.97
CA ILE A 102 0.26 8.09 -9.16
C ILE A 102 0.49 7.90 -10.66
N ILE A 103 1.64 8.31 -11.15
CA ILE A 103 2.05 8.09 -12.55
C ILE A 103 3.33 7.25 -12.56
N CYS A 104 3.28 6.12 -13.28
CA CYS A 104 4.40 5.21 -13.41
C CYS A 104 4.91 5.18 -14.84
N GLY A 105 6.18 5.57 -15.01
CA GLY A 105 6.88 5.59 -16.30
C GLY A 105 7.16 6.99 -16.82
N GLY A 106 8.41 7.23 -17.24
CA GLY A 106 8.89 8.54 -17.69
C GLY A 106 8.13 9.09 -18.89
N THR A 107 7.82 8.25 -19.89
CA THR A 107 7.04 8.67 -21.07
C THR A 107 5.63 9.13 -20.67
N THR A 108 4.98 8.37 -19.79
CA THR A 108 3.64 8.70 -19.27
C THR A 108 3.68 10.00 -18.48
N ALA A 109 4.69 10.18 -17.65
CA ALA A 109 4.91 11.40 -16.87
C ALA A 109 5.14 12.61 -17.80
N SER A 110 5.89 12.45 -18.90
CA SER A 110 6.12 13.52 -19.88
C SER A 110 4.81 13.95 -20.55
N ILE A 111 3.94 13.01 -20.91
CA ILE A 111 2.62 13.32 -21.48
C ILE A 111 1.75 14.07 -20.46
N ALA A 112 1.74 13.62 -19.21
CA ALA A 112 1.00 14.28 -18.14
C ALA A 112 1.54 15.70 -17.87
N SER A 113 2.87 15.88 -17.88
CA SER A 113 3.53 17.17 -17.75
C SER A 113 3.12 18.15 -18.85
N GLN A 114 3.08 17.70 -20.09
CA GLN A 114 2.61 18.51 -21.23
C GLN A 114 1.12 18.86 -21.09
N TYR A 115 0.30 17.90 -20.67
CA TYR A 115 -1.14 18.11 -20.50
C TYR A 115 -1.45 19.13 -19.38
N LEU A 116 -0.74 19.07 -18.25
CA LEU A 116 -0.92 19.98 -17.12
C LEU A 116 -0.17 21.31 -17.30
N GLY A 117 0.81 21.39 -18.18
CA GLY A 117 1.75 22.51 -18.24
C GLY A 117 2.65 22.61 -17.00
N SER A 118 2.87 21.51 -16.29
CA SER A 118 3.62 21.44 -15.04
C SER A 118 4.93 20.66 -15.23
N PRO A 119 6.10 21.20 -14.83
CA PRO A 119 7.37 20.53 -15.00
C PRO A 119 7.52 19.33 -14.04
N ILE A 120 8.31 18.34 -14.47
CA ILE A 120 8.72 17.21 -13.64
C ILE A 120 10.02 17.58 -12.94
N THR A 121 10.06 17.44 -11.60
CA THR A 121 11.25 17.65 -10.80
C THR A 121 11.66 16.34 -10.15
N THR A 122 12.81 15.80 -10.52
CA THR A 122 13.33 14.53 -9.98
C THR A 122 14.09 14.79 -8.68
N GLU A 123 13.86 13.98 -7.66
CA GLU A 123 14.67 13.99 -6.45
C GLU A 123 16.06 13.38 -6.74
N LEU A 124 17.11 14.13 -6.42
CA LEU A 124 18.50 13.72 -6.65
C LEU A 124 19.07 12.81 -5.53
N HIS A 125 18.28 12.50 -4.51
CA HIS A 125 18.73 11.61 -3.44
C HIS A 125 18.66 10.15 -3.89
N TYR A 126 19.82 9.58 -4.24
CA TYR A 126 19.97 8.14 -4.42
C TYR A 126 19.72 7.45 -3.09
N GLN A 127 18.57 6.84 -2.93
CA GLN A 127 18.35 5.90 -1.84
C GLN A 127 19.01 4.57 -2.17
N SER A 128 19.57 3.90 -1.16
CA SER A 128 20.33 2.66 -1.28
C SER A 128 19.51 1.42 -1.72
N SER A 129 18.25 1.61 -2.08
CA SER A 129 17.30 0.53 -2.42
C SER A 129 17.51 -0.09 -3.82
N GLY A 130 18.41 0.49 -4.65
CA GLY A 130 18.57 0.08 -6.05
C GLY A 130 17.40 0.43 -6.96
N LEU A 131 16.39 1.14 -6.46
CA LEU A 131 15.25 1.61 -7.25
C LEU A 131 15.51 3.04 -7.80
N PRO A 132 14.96 3.35 -8.98
CA PRO A 132 15.06 4.69 -9.55
C PRO A 132 14.46 5.77 -8.63
N PRO A 133 14.98 7.01 -8.71
CA PRO A 133 14.48 8.11 -7.91
C PRO A 133 13.02 8.43 -8.23
N ILE A 134 12.32 8.97 -7.24
CA ILE A 134 10.97 9.52 -7.42
C ILE A 134 11.03 10.91 -8.04
N ALA A 135 9.93 11.33 -8.63
CA ALA A 135 9.77 12.69 -9.14
C ALA A 135 8.47 13.32 -8.65
N HIS A 136 8.44 14.64 -8.71
CA HIS A 136 7.31 15.48 -8.32
C HIS A 136 6.78 16.24 -9.52
N MET A 137 5.46 16.40 -9.54
CA MET A 137 4.74 17.20 -10.54
C MET A 137 3.52 17.81 -9.84
N GLU A 138 3.28 19.07 -10.03
CA GLU A 138 2.08 19.71 -9.49
C GLU A 138 0.81 19.04 -10.05
N GLY A 139 -0.14 18.70 -9.18
CA GLY A 139 -1.35 17.96 -9.53
C GLY A 139 -1.23 16.43 -9.53
N VAL A 140 -0.03 15.89 -9.22
CA VAL A 140 0.25 14.46 -9.09
C VAL A 140 0.94 14.19 -7.75
N ASP A 141 0.46 13.21 -6.99
CA ASP A 141 0.98 12.91 -5.65
C ASP A 141 2.31 12.16 -5.71
N LEU A 142 2.53 11.34 -6.76
CA LEU A 142 3.76 10.57 -6.93
C LEU A 142 4.02 10.27 -8.40
N VAL A 143 5.24 10.50 -8.83
CA VAL A 143 5.75 10.06 -10.13
C VAL A 143 6.93 9.12 -9.92
N THR A 144 6.89 7.95 -10.56
CA THR A 144 7.97 6.95 -10.46
C THR A 144 8.41 6.48 -11.84
N GLU A 145 9.52 5.76 -11.85
CA GLU A 145 9.87 4.92 -12.99
C GLU A 145 8.78 3.84 -13.19
N GLY A 146 8.77 3.17 -14.32
CA GLY A 146 7.72 2.23 -14.69
C GLY A 146 7.94 0.83 -14.13
N ILE A 147 8.59 -0.05 -14.93
CA ILE A 147 8.57 -1.51 -14.75
C ILE A 147 9.22 -1.95 -13.44
N ILE A 148 10.43 -1.44 -13.13
CA ILE A 148 11.19 -1.91 -11.96
C ILE A 148 10.43 -1.60 -10.66
N THR A 149 9.90 -0.37 -10.56
CA THR A 149 9.11 0.04 -9.38
C THR A 149 7.85 -0.81 -9.24
N ILE A 150 7.12 -1.03 -10.33
CA ILE A 150 5.86 -1.80 -10.31
C ILE A 150 6.10 -3.28 -10.03
N SER A 151 7.18 -3.86 -10.55
CA SER A 151 7.55 -5.24 -10.24
C SER A 151 7.75 -5.44 -8.74
N ARG A 152 8.41 -4.48 -8.07
CA ARG A 152 8.59 -4.50 -6.62
C ARG A 152 7.24 -4.32 -5.87
N VAL A 153 6.35 -3.45 -6.35
CA VAL A 153 5.00 -3.31 -5.77
C VAL A 153 4.20 -4.60 -5.90
N ILE A 154 4.34 -5.34 -7.01
CA ILE A 154 3.68 -6.64 -7.19
C ILE A 154 4.20 -7.68 -6.20
N GLU A 155 5.52 -7.70 -5.93
CA GLU A 155 6.09 -8.57 -4.90
C GLU A 155 5.50 -8.26 -3.52
N TYR A 156 5.42 -6.98 -3.14
CA TYR A 156 4.81 -6.56 -1.88
C TYR A 156 3.31 -6.86 -1.84
N ALA A 157 2.58 -6.72 -2.96
CA ALA A 157 1.17 -7.06 -3.03
C ALA A 157 0.91 -8.55 -2.77
N LYS A 158 1.77 -9.43 -3.31
CA LYS A 158 1.70 -10.88 -3.06
C LYS A 158 1.93 -11.19 -1.59
N ASP A 159 2.95 -10.59 -0.98
CA ASP A 159 3.24 -10.75 0.44
C ASP A 159 2.08 -10.26 1.33
N VAL A 160 1.50 -9.10 1.02
CA VAL A 160 0.32 -8.58 1.74
C VAL A 160 -0.88 -9.52 1.66
N LEU A 161 -1.07 -10.21 0.53
CA LEU A 161 -2.16 -11.18 0.36
C LEU A 161 -1.88 -12.51 1.06
N ASP A 162 -0.63 -12.84 1.31
CA ASP A 162 -0.21 -14.03 2.05
C ASP A 162 -0.06 -13.71 3.55
N GLN A 163 1.12 -13.57 4.07
CA GLN A 163 1.40 -13.42 5.51
C GLN A 163 1.82 -12.00 5.91
N ASN A 164 2.12 -11.14 4.94
CA ASN A 164 2.57 -9.76 5.16
C ASN A 164 3.88 -9.65 5.98
N GLU A 165 4.79 -10.60 5.79
CA GLU A 165 6.07 -10.66 6.51
C GLU A 165 7.01 -9.50 6.16
N ARG A 166 6.84 -8.91 4.95
CA ARG A 166 7.66 -7.82 4.45
C ARG A 166 7.09 -6.43 4.76
N HIS A 167 6.12 -6.34 5.67
CA HIS A 167 5.51 -5.05 6.03
C HIS A 167 6.55 -4.01 6.49
N GLU A 168 7.58 -4.41 7.23
CA GLU A 168 8.63 -3.50 7.69
C GLU A 168 9.43 -2.89 6.53
N GLU A 169 9.64 -3.64 5.44
CA GLU A 169 10.36 -3.14 4.27
C GLU A 169 9.57 -2.03 3.56
N TRP A 170 8.31 -2.30 3.20
CA TRP A 170 7.53 -1.35 2.40
C TRP A 170 6.78 -0.32 3.25
N GLY A 171 6.42 -0.67 4.48
CA GLY A 171 5.66 0.19 5.38
C GLY A 171 6.45 1.41 5.84
N TYR A 172 7.75 1.29 5.99
CA TYR A 172 8.64 2.36 6.46
C TYR A 172 9.65 2.84 5.41
N GLY A 173 9.79 2.16 4.29
CA GLY A 173 10.67 2.57 3.20
C GLY A 173 10.24 3.89 2.53
N HIS A 174 11.14 4.51 1.79
CA HIS A 174 10.93 5.85 1.20
C HIS A 174 11.12 5.86 -0.32
N ASP A 175 11.40 4.72 -0.93
CA ASP A 175 11.46 4.59 -2.38
C ASP A 175 10.08 4.55 -3.04
N GLY A 176 10.04 4.65 -4.36
CA GLY A 176 8.80 4.70 -5.12
C GLY A 176 7.89 3.49 -4.92
N ALA A 177 8.46 2.28 -4.75
CA ALA A 177 7.67 1.07 -4.55
C ALA A 177 7.03 1.06 -3.15
N CYS A 178 7.77 1.47 -2.12
CA CYS A 178 7.27 1.60 -0.76
C CYS A 178 6.15 2.65 -0.66
N LEU A 179 6.34 3.81 -1.30
CA LEU A 179 5.33 4.88 -1.34
C LEU A 179 4.05 4.43 -2.04
N ILE A 180 4.16 3.77 -3.20
CA ILE A 180 3.00 3.20 -3.92
C ILE A 180 2.31 2.15 -3.04
N SER A 181 3.06 1.25 -2.42
CA SER A 181 2.51 0.17 -1.59
C SER A 181 1.72 0.73 -0.41
N ARG A 182 2.23 1.74 0.30
CA ARG A 182 1.46 2.41 1.37
C ARG A 182 0.19 3.04 0.85
N MET A 183 0.26 3.78 -0.26
CA MET A 183 -0.92 4.40 -0.86
C MET A 183 -1.97 3.36 -1.25
N LEU A 184 -1.56 2.21 -1.80
CA LEU A 184 -2.48 1.16 -2.26
C LEU A 184 -3.01 0.29 -1.12
N PHE A 185 -2.14 -0.14 -0.19
CA PHE A 185 -2.51 -1.17 0.79
C PHE A 185 -3.01 -0.60 2.12
N GLU A 186 -2.52 0.59 2.51
CA GLU A 186 -2.88 1.22 3.77
C GLU A 186 -3.91 2.35 3.61
N GLU A 187 -3.73 3.21 2.59
CA GLU A 187 -4.49 4.44 2.49
C GLU A 187 -5.72 4.32 1.57
N ALA A 188 -5.62 3.58 0.46
CA ALA A 188 -6.70 3.49 -0.52
C ALA A 188 -7.94 2.79 0.03
N THR A 189 -9.12 3.34 -0.29
CA THR A 189 -10.39 2.62 -0.19
C THR A 189 -10.82 2.05 -1.53
N ASP A 190 -10.39 2.68 -2.60
CA ASP A 190 -10.67 2.31 -3.99
C ASP A 190 -9.39 2.54 -4.81
N VAL A 191 -9.09 1.65 -5.72
CA VAL A 191 -7.97 1.81 -6.65
C VAL A 191 -8.49 1.79 -8.07
N ASN A 192 -8.18 2.82 -8.85
CA ASN A 192 -8.48 2.90 -10.26
C ASN A 192 -7.20 2.75 -11.07
N PHE A 193 -7.14 1.72 -11.90
CA PHE A 193 -6.02 1.48 -12.80
C PHE A 193 -6.33 2.07 -14.18
N PHE A 194 -5.43 2.93 -14.66
CA PHE A 194 -5.40 3.46 -16.03
C PHE A 194 -4.21 2.85 -16.73
N VAL A 195 -4.45 2.00 -17.70
CA VAL A 195 -3.40 1.24 -18.36
C VAL A 195 -3.34 1.60 -19.83
N GLY A 196 -2.25 2.25 -20.22
CA GLY A 196 -1.93 2.48 -21.63
C GLY A 196 -1.46 1.18 -22.30
N ARG A 197 -1.71 1.08 -23.60
CA ARG A 197 -1.43 -0.15 -24.37
C ARG A 197 -0.29 0.05 -25.38
N ALA A 198 0.50 1.12 -25.24
CA ALA A 198 1.71 1.26 -26.04
C ALA A 198 2.72 0.19 -25.61
N VAL A 199 3.30 -0.45 -26.61
CA VAL A 199 4.38 -1.43 -26.40
C VAL A 199 5.70 -0.70 -26.55
N ASN A 200 6.53 -0.74 -25.50
CA ASN A 200 7.89 -0.23 -25.59
C ASN A 200 8.81 -1.38 -26.04
N PRO A 201 9.44 -1.29 -27.22
CA PRO A 201 10.35 -2.34 -27.70
C PRO A 201 11.51 -2.63 -26.73
N ALA A 202 11.94 -1.64 -25.94
CA ALA A 202 13.00 -1.79 -24.95
C ALA A 202 12.62 -2.69 -23.75
N HIS A 203 11.33 -2.97 -23.57
CA HIS A 203 10.81 -3.81 -22.48
C HIS A 203 10.30 -5.18 -22.97
N GLN A 204 10.71 -5.60 -24.17
CA GLN A 204 10.33 -6.91 -24.74
C GLN A 204 11.37 -8.00 -24.43
N ASP A 205 12.35 -7.74 -23.59
CA ASP A 205 13.29 -8.77 -23.12
C ASP A 205 12.52 -9.76 -22.23
N PRO A 206 12.48 -11.05 -22.58
CA PRO A 206 11.79 -12.08 -21.80
C PRO A 206 12.43 -12.34 -20.42
N ASN A 207 13.55 -11.69 -20.09
CA ASN A 207 14.23 -11.80 -18.80
C ASN A 207 14.04 -10.57 -17.89
N LEU A 208 13.18 -9.62 -18.27
CA LEU A 208 12.79 -8.46 -17.45
C LEU A 208 11.47 -8.71 -16.72
#